data_a95358ba94c2ff61cd5350396fd2eb43
#
_entry.id   a95358ba94c2ff61cd5350396fd2eb43
#
_cell.length_a   1.000
_cell.length_b   1.000
_cell.length_c   1.000
_cell.angle_alpha   90.00
_cell.angle_beta   90.00
_cell.angle_gamma   90.00
#
_symmetry.space_group_name_H-M   'P 1'
#
loop_
_entity.id
_entity.type
_entity.pdbx_description
1 polymer ?
#
loop_
_entity_poly.entity_id
_entity_poly.type
_entity_poly.pdbx_seq_one_letter_code
_entity_poly.pdbx_strand_id
1 'polypeptide(L)'
;NAPHTIYRSTQANHEDFTSSAYTLRVFPGEGERLVAGLSYKGILLLWKYPHGVYAVDTSDNSDTNWRVIKVGAPGAAGAANIVAIEDDVMWISPDGSWHLISATTATGSVRAEDLTARKLGSFVRQNVNLAQLASAQMIFYAHKQEVYLACHASGQTAKNRRLHLDLNRRTEIGERWIWWDRDRNEALFLRKISEIATPAFIDNAGRLFNLDRTDRNANGSAYTFEVFTRDSDFAEIVPGWQGRFKNLRFIQLEYDPRSAATISLEIYADGSLLQTISLTLTAGAAALPVTLPFTLGTESLLTSVRRRVRGRARRVAIRILSSVINVDVSFTRILLGLEQGE
;
A
#
# COMPACT_ATOMS: atom_id res chain seq x y z
N ASN A 1 22.53 -26.63 -10.41
CA ASN A 1 21.44 -25.91 -9.74
C ASN A 1 20.14 -26.67 -9.93
N ALA A 2 19.54 -27.11 -8.82
CA ALA A 2 18.25 -27.78 -8.82
C ALA A 2 17.17 -26.77 -8.37
N PRO A 3 16.38 -26.18 -9.29
CA PRO A 3 15.49 -25.05 -9.01
C PRO A 3 14.33 -25.38 -8.07
N HIS A 4 14.15 -26.68 -7.76
CA HIS A 4 13.07 -27.18 -6.90
C HIS A 4 13.61 -27.81 -5.60
N THR A 5 14.87 -27.61 -5.27
CA THR A 5 15.52 -28.31 -4.16
C THR A 5 15.93 -27.32 -3.09
N ILE A 6 15.59 -27.63 -1.85
CA ILE A 6 16.11 -26.97 -0.65
C ILE A 6 17.25 -27.85 -0.12
N TYR A 7 18.33 -27.20 0.23
CA TYR A 7 19.45 -27.81 0.91
C TYR A 7 19.42 -27.40 2.37
N ARG A 8 19.56 -28.33 3.26
CA ARG A 8 19.66 -28.09 4.69
C ARG A 8 21.10 -28.41 5.15
N SER A 9 21.63 -27.61 6.02
CA SER A 9 22.88 -27.88 6.73
C SER A 9 22.72 -29.07 7.71
N THR A 10 23.82 -29.63 8.15
CA THR A 10 23.79 -30.60 9.25
C THR A 10 23.33 -29.92 10.54
N GLN A 11 22.76 -30.68 11.45
CA GLN A 11 22.23 -30.14 12.71
C GLN A 11 23.30 -29.52 13.61
N ALA A 12 24.54 -30.02 13.52
CA ALA A 12 25.66 -29.56 14.32
C ALA A 12 26.51 -28.47 13.63
N ASN A 13 26.39 -28.30 12.30
CA ASN A 13 27.19 -27.34 11.55
C ASN A 13 26.34 -26.69 10.44
N HIS A 14 25.96 -25.43 10.64
CA HIS A 14 25.13 -24.68 9.73
C HIS A 14 25.81 -24.32 8.39
N GLU A 15 27.12 -24.56 8.26
CA GLU A 15 27.89 -24.33 7.04
C GLU A 15 28.09 -25.62 6.21
N ASP A 16 27.72 -26.78 6.76
CA ASP A 16 27.89 -28.06 6.10
C ASP A 16 26.66 -28.48 5.31
N PHE A 17 26.71 -28.34 4.00
CA PHE A 17 25.68 -28.73 3.04
C PHE A 17 26.13 -29.93 2.15
N THR A 18 27.10 -30.69 2.57
CA THR A 18 27.74 -31.70 1.73
C THR A 18 26.92 -33.00 1.61
N SER A 19 26.03 -33.25 2.54
CA SER A 19 25.24 -34.50 2.54
C SER A 19 23.98 -34.36 1.66
N SER A 20 23.83 -35.27 0.69
CA SER A 20 22.61 -35.40 -0.11
C SER A 20 21.37 -35.82 0.68
N ALA A 21 21.57 -36.37 1.90
CA ALA A 21 20.48 -36.77 2.80
C ALA A 21 19.69 -35.55 3.33
N TYR A 22 20.28 -34.36 3.26
CA TYR A 22 19.64 -33.11 3.72
C TYR A 22 19.03 -32.30 2.58
N THR A 23 18.44 -32.94 1.58
CA THR A 23 17.79 -32.31 0.46
C THR A 23 16.29 -32.60 0.46
N LEU A 24 15.48 -31.53 0.33
CA LEU A 24 14.03 -31.61 0.15
C LEU A 24 13.66 -31.17 -1.25
N ARG A 25 12.99 -31.99 -2.03
CA ARG A 25 12.47 -31.64 -3.34
C ARG A 25 11.02 -31.20 -3.24
N VAL A 26 10.75 -30.00 -3.75
CA VAL A 26 9.43 -29.37 -3.72
C VAL A 26 8.80 -29.47 -5.10
N PHE A 27 7.96 -30.46 -5.33
CA PHE A 27 7.21 -30.69 -6.58
C PHE A 27 8.05 -30.43 -7.85
N PRO A 28 9.06 -31.26 -8.14
CA PRO A 28 9.89 -31.11 -9.33
C PRO A 28 9.06 -31.39 -10.59
N GLY A 29 9.35 -30.70 -11.69
CA GLY A 29 8.72 -30.94 -12.99
C GLY A 29 7.62 -29.95 -13.39
N GLU A 30 7.24 -29.00 -12.54
CA GLU A 30 6.21 -28.00 -12.86
C GLU A 30 6.75 -26.76 -13.62
N GLY A 31 8.02 -26.77 -14.05
CA GLY A 31 8.64 -25.63 -14.78
C GLY A 31 8.89 -24.39 -13.93
N GLU A 32 8.57 -24.43 -12.66
CA GLU A 32 8.69 -23.34 -11.71
C GLU A 32 10.00 -23.42 -10.92
N ARG A 33 10.43 -22.30 -10.35
CA ARG A 33 11.65 -22.27 -9.52
C ARG A 33 11.33 -21.74 -8.12
N LEU A 34 12.00 -22.25 -7.09
CA LEU A 34 11.98 -21.69 -5.76
C LEU A 34 12.63 -20.30 -5.77
N VAL A 35 11.97 -19.31 -5.19
CA VAL A 35 12.47 -17.92 -5.09
C VAL A 35 12.73 -17.52 -3.65
N ALA A 36 11.97 -18.05 -2.70
CA ALA A 36 12.13 -17.71 -1.29
C ALA A 36 11.58 -18.79 -0.36
N GLY A 37 12.05 -18.74 0.89
CA GLY A 37 11.52 -19.49 2.02
C GLY A 37 11.46 -18.60 3.26
N LEU A 38 10.43 -18.80 4.09
CA LEU A 38 10.23 -18.11 5.34
C LEU A 38 9.70 -19.07 6.41
N SER A 39 10.30 -19.06 7.60
CA SER A 39 9.74 -19.76 8.75
C SER A 39 8.54 -18.99 9.30
N TYR A 40 7.41 -19.68 9.46
CA TYR A 40 6.15 -19.07 9.88
C TYR A 40 5.39 -20.04 10.81
N LYS A 41 5.23 -19.65 12.09
CA LYS A 41 4.48 -20.42 13.10
C LYS A 41 4.81 -21.92 13.14
N GLY A 42 6.09 -22.25 13.06
CA GLY A 42 6.57 -23.64 13.11
C GLY A 42 6.49 -24.43 11.81
N ILE A 43 6.07 -23.79 10.71
CA ILE A 43 6.13 -24.35 9.37
C ILE A 43 7.11 -23.55 8.50
N LEU A 44 7.64 -24.16 7.46
CA LEU A 44 8.44 -23.48 6.45
C LEU A 44 7.56 -23.20 5.23
N LEU A 45 7.30 -21.92 4.97
CA LEU A 45 6.62 -21.49 3.76
C LEU A 45 7.64 -21.28 2.64
N LEU A 46 7.28 -21.72 1.43
CA LEU A 46 8.12 -21.70 0.25
C LEU A 46 7.35 -21.10 -0.92
N TRP A 47 7.95 -20.16 -1.61
CA TRP A 47 7.37 -19.56 -2.81
C TRP A 47 8.13 -20.00 -4.06
N LYS A 48 7.39 -20.36 -5.08
CA LYS A 48 7.90 -20.58 -6.42
C LYS A 48 7.49 -19.43 -7.36
N TYR A 49 8.28 -19.23 -8.39
CA TYR A 49 7.99 -18.32 -9.49
C TYR A 49 7.65 -19.14 -10.74
N PRO A 50 6.63 -18.81 -11.52
CA PRO A 50 5.66 -17.76 -11.29
C PRO A 50 4.50 -18.14 -10.36
N HIS A 51 4.28 -19.42 -10.11
CA HIS A 51 3.12 -19.91 -9.37
C HIS A 51 3.52 -20.82 -8.21
N GLY A 52 2.70 -20.83 -7.18
CA GLY A 52 2.75 -21.80 -6.11
C GLY A 52 3.39 -21.30 -4.82
N VAL A 53 2.61 -21.49 -3.75
CA VAL A 53 3.06 -21.40 -2.37
C VAL A 53 2.90 -22.77 -1.75
N TYR A 54 3.91 -23.20 -1.01
CA TYR A 54 3.99 -24.52 -0.39
C TYR A 54 4.29 -24.35 1.10
N ALA A 55 3.65 -25.14 1.92
CA ALA A 55 3.95 -25.26 3.33
C ALA A 55 4.67 -26.58 3.56
N VAL A 56 5.77 -26.54 4.29
CA VAL A 56 6.49 -27.71 4.74
C VAL A 56 6.27 -27.82 6.24
N ASP A 57 5.66 -28.91 6.65
CA ASP A 57 5.53 -29.26 8.07
C ASP A 57 6.90 -29.79 8.56
N THR A 58 7.53 -29.00 9.41
CA THR A 58 8.84 -29.27 10.00
C THR A 58 8.73 -29.65 11.49
N SER A 59 7.56 -30.01 11.96
CA SER A 59 7.31 -30.35 13.37
C SER A 59 8.00 -31.64 13.81
N ASP A 60 8.28 -32.57 12.88
CA ASP A 60 9.02 -33.76 13.15
C ASP A 60 10.53 -33.48 13.09
N ASN A 61 11.27 -34.00 14.08
CA ASN A 61 12.73 -33.90 14.11
C ASN A 61 13.42 -34.68 12.97
N SER A 62 12.73 -35.68 12.38
CA SER A 62 13.21 -36.42 11.22
C SER A 62 12.69 -35.77 9.93
N ASP A 63 13.60 -35.27 9.10
CA ASP A 63 13.28 -34.67 7.80
C ASP A 63 12.66 -35.67 6.79
N THR A 64 12.83 -36.98 7.01
CA THR A 64 12.15 -37.99 6.21
C THR A 64 10.64 -37.99 6.38
N ASN A 65 10.14 -37.40 7.48
CA ASN A 65 8.73 -37.27 7.80
C ASN A 65 8.14 -35.92 7.38
N TRP A 66 8.98 -34.98 6.90
CA TRP A 66 8.50 -33.66 6.45
C TRP A 66 7.59 -33.78 5.25
N ARG A 67 6.43 -33.14 5.35
CA ARG A 67 5.42 -33.17 4.31
C ARG A 67 5.34 -31.78 3.62
N VAL A 68 5.35 -31.81 2.30
CA VAL A 68 5.14 -30.62 1.47
C VAL A 68 3.69 -30.57 1.03
N ILE A 69 3.01 -29.49 1.38
CA ILE A 69 1.59 -29.26 1.07
C ILE A 69 1.50 -28.03 0.17
N LYS A 70 0.75 -28.14 -0.93
CA LYS A 70 0.46 -26.99 -1.81
C LYS A 70 -0.64 -26.13 -1.19
N VAL A 71 -0.36 -24.84 -0.98
CA VAL A 71 -1.31 -23.87 -0.37
C VAL A 71 -2.32 -23.36 -1.39
N GLY A 72 -2.06 -23.55 -2.70
CA GLY A 72 -3.01 -23.17 -3.74
C GLY A 72 -3.07 -21.66 -4.03
N ALA A 73 -2.02 -20.90 -3.73
CA ALA A 73 -1.91 -19.47 -3.98
C ALA A 73 -0.90 -19.16 -5.09
N PRO A 74 -0.96 -17.99 -5.74
CA PRO A 74 0.06 -17.54 -6.66
C PRO A 74 1.43 -17.44 -5.99
N GLY A 75 2.49 -17.70 -6.74
CA GLY A 75 3.86 -17.59 -6.25
C GLY A 75 4.29 -16.15 -6.02
N ALA A 76 5.52 -15.94 -5.53
CA ALA A 76 6.07 -14.60 -5.37
C ALA A 76 6.85 -14.16 -6.60
N ALA A 77 6.83 -12.85 -6.88
CA ALA A 77 7.58 -12.27 -7.98
C ALA A 77 9.10 -12.36 -7.74
N GLY A 78 9.55 -12.22 -6.48
CA GLY A 78 10.96 -12.31 -6.09
C GLY A 78 11.12 -12.51 -4.59
N ALA A 79 12.32 -12.82 -4.14
CA ALA A 79 12.61 -13.08 -2.74
C ALA A 79 12.40 -11.86 -1.83
N ALA A 80 12.74 -10.66 -2.31
CA ALA A 80 12.59 -9.42 -1.55
C ALA A 80 11.14 -8.89 -1.53
N ASN A 81 10.19 -9.61 -2.13
CA ASN A 81 8.78 -9.22 -2.22
C ASN A 81 7.90 -9.92 -1.19
N ILE A 82 8.52 -10.54 -0.20
CA ILE A 82 7.85 -11.29 0.86
C ILE A 82 8.22 -10.66 2.18
N VAL A 83 7.23 -10.41 3.02
CA VAL A 83 7.43 -9.81 4.34
C VAL A 83 6.54 -10.47 5.38
N ALA A 84 7.12 -10.74 6.56
CA ALA A 84 6.34 -11.13 7.74
C ALA A 84 5.68 -9.88 8.34
N ILE A 85 4.39 -9.99 8.64
CA ILE A 85 3.57 -8.96 9.27
C ILE A 85 3.00 -9.56 10.54
N GLU A 86 3.67 -9.33 11.68
CA GLU A 86 3.27 -9.92 12.95
C GLU A 86 2.95 -11.43 12.83
N ASP A 87 1.67 -11.76 12.86
CA ASP A 87 1.16 -13.12 12.76
C ASP A 87 0.83 -13.58 11.34
N ASP A 88 1.11 -12.75 10.34
CA ASP A 88 0.77 -12.99 8.93
C ASP A 88 1.98 -12.87 8.01
N VAL A 89 1.87 -13.34 6.78
CA VAL A 89 2.88 -13.16 5.74
C VAL A 89 2.25 -12.57 4.49
N MET A 90 2.84 -11.48 4.01
CA MET A 90 2.40 -10.79 2.80
C MET A 90 3.43 -10.93 1.69
N TRP A 91 2.96 -11.04 0.44
CA TRP A 91 3.82 -11.01 -0.74
C TRP A 91 3.10 -10.44 -1.95
N ILE A 92 3.87 -10.10 -2.97
CA ILE A 92 3.34 -9.70 -4.28
C ILE A 92 3.64 -10.79 -5.31
N SER A 93 2.62 -11.16 -6.08
CA SER A 93 2.73 -12.14 -7.16
C SER A 93 3.21 -11.50 -8.48
N PRO A 94 3.67 -12.30 -9.46
CA PRO A 94 4.17 -11.78 -10.73
C PRO A 94 3.18 -10.93 -11.54
N ASP A 95 1.87 -11.13 -11.33
CA ASP A 95 0.80 -10.35 -11.96
C ASP A 95 0.49 -9.02 -11.23
N GLY A 96 1.23 -8.73 -10.15
CA GLY A 96 1.07 -7.50 -9.36
C GLY A 96 0.01 -7.59 -8.27
N SER A 97 -0.62 -8.75 -8.06
CA SER A 97 -1.58 -8.94 -6.97
C SER A 97 -0.88 -9.09 -5.63
N TRP A 98 -1.47 -8.51 -4.58
CA TRP A 98 -0.97 -8.59 -3.21
C TRP A 98 -1.72 -9.68 -2.45
N HIS A 99 -0.98 -10.57 -1.84
CA HIS A 99 -1.52 -11.71 -1.12
C HIS A 99 -1.11 -11.68 0.34
N LEU A 100 -2.00 -12.18 1.18
CA LEU A 100 -1.79 -12.35 2.62
C LEU A 100 -2.07 -13.80 3.01
N ILE A 101 -1.17 -14.42 3.74
CA ILE A 101 -1.42 -15.68 4.44
C ILE A 101 -1.68 -15.36 5.89
N SER A 102 -2.89 -15.73 6.35
CA SER A 102 -3.26 -15.74 7.75
C SER A 102 -3.46 -17.18 8.20
N ALA A 103 -2.79 -17.59 9.27
CA ALA A 103 -3.07 -18.91 9.85
C ALA A 103 -4.41 -18.87 10.57
N THR A 104 -5.39 -19.57 10.06
CA THR A 104 -6.57 -19.89 10.86
C THR A 104 -6.20 -20.99 11.82
N THR A 105 -5.95 -20.62 13.07
CA THR A 105 -5.49 -21.52 14.16
C THR A 105 -6.45 -22.66 14.48
N ALA A 106 -7.71 -22.58 14.07
CA ALA A 106 -8.73 -23.57 14.41
C ALA A 106 -8.68 -24.86 13.57
N THR A 107 -8.10 -24.86 12.39
CA THR A 107 -8.11 -26.02 11.49
C THR A 107 -6.75 -26.39 10.91
N GLY A 108 -5.67 -25.69 11.27
CA GLY A 108 -4.33 -25.93 10.70
C GLY A 108 -4.21 -25.65 9.19
N SER A 109 -5.24 -25.13 8.55
CA SER A 109 -5.22 -24.81 7.12
C SER A 109 -4.69 -23.42 6.91
N VAL A 110 -3.66 -23.29 6.08
CA VAL A 110 -3.11 -22.01 5.62
C VAL A 110 -3.93 -21.56 4.41
N ARG A 111 -4.53 -20.38 4.51
CA ARG A 111 -5.31 -19.80 3.41
C ARG A 111 -4.67 -18.50 2.95
N ALA A 112 -4.54 -18.34 1.65
CA ALA A 112 -4.13 -17.10 1.03
C ALA A 112 -5.33 -16.25 0.62
N GLU A 113 -5.28 -14.96 0.94
CA GLU A 113 -6.26 -13.95 0.52
C GLU A 113 -5.61 -13.01 -0.51
N ASP A 114 -6.32 -12.68 -1.58
CA ASP A 114 -5.92 -11.63 -2.52
C ASP A 114 -6.50 -10.29 -2.07
N LEU A 115 -5.62 -9.40 -1.62
CA LEU A 115 -5.99 -8.07 -1.13
C LEU A 115 -6.34 -7.08 -2.25
N THR A 116 -5.95 -7.38 -3.47
CA THR A 116 -6.09 -6.48 -4.63
C THR A 116 -7.24 -6.86 -5.57
N ALA A 117 -7.88 -8.01 -5.35
CA ALA A 117 -8.85 -8.60 -6.26
C ALA A 117 -10.01 -7.67 -6.66
N ARG A 118 -10.46 -6.79 -5.76
CA ARG A 118 -11.69 -6.01 -6.00
C ARG A 118 -11.48 -4.68 -6.72
N LYS A 119 -10.46 -3.87 -6.39
CA LYS A 119 -10.37 -2.50 -6.92
C LYS A 119 -8.96 -2.07 -7.36
N LEU A 120 -7.92 -2.57 -6.70
CA LEU A 120 -6.56 -2.08 -6.89
C LEU A 120 -5.74 -2.88 -7.90
N GLY A 121 -6.12 -4.12 -8.19
CA GLY A 121 -5.36 -4.98 -9.09
C GLY A 121 -5.21 -4.41 -10.51
N SER A 122 -6.23 -3.75 -11.06
CA SER A 122 -6.13 -3.09 -12.35
C SER A 122 -5.20 -1.88 -12.30
N PHE A 123 -5.27 -1.08 -11.22
CA PHE A 123 -4.40 0.08 -11.02
C PHE A 123 -2.92 -0.34 -10.91
N VAL A 124 -2.62 -1.36 -10.10
CA VAL A 124 -1.26 -1.88 -9.95
C VAL A 124 -0.73 -2.40 -11.28
N ARG A 125 -1.50 -3.24 -11.99
CA ARG A 125 -1.11 -3.77 -13.32
C ARG A 125 -0.84 -2.70 -14.37
N GLN A 126 -1.56 -1.58 -14.33
CA GLN A 126 -1.37 -0.47 -15.28
C GLN A 126 -0.16 0.42 -14.93
N ASN A 127 0.15 0.56 -13.65
CA ASN A 127 1.13 1.56 -13.17
C ASN A 127 2.47 0.97 -12.73
N VAL A 128 2.55 -0.34 -12.50
CA VAL A 128 3.79 -1.03 -12.12
C VAL A 128 4.38 -1.77 -13.33
N ASN A 129 5.69 -1.75 -13.47
CA ASN A 129 6.40 -2.58 -14.45
C ASN A 129 6.49 -4.01 -13.92
N LEU A 130 5.55 -4.87 -14.32
CA LEU A 130 5.47 -6.25 -13.87
C LEU A 130 6.70 -7.08 -14.25
N ALA A 131 7.34 -6.78 -15.38
CA ALA A 131 8.56 -7.48 -15.81
C ALA A 131 9.76 -7.25 -14.89
N GLN A 132 9.75 -6.14 -14.14
CA GLN A 132 10.79 -5.78 -13.17
C GLN A 132 10.41 -6.09 -11.72
N LEU A 133 9.27 -6.72 -11.49
CA LEU A 133 8.73 -6.93 -10.15
C LEU A 133 9.62 -7.84 -9.29
N ALA A 134 10.38 -8.75 -9.90
CA ALA A 134 11.33 -9.61 -9.21
C ALA A 134 12.41 -8.84 -8.42
N SER A 135 12.74 -7.63 -8.84
CA SER A 135 13.72 -6.75 -8.17
C SER A 135 13.09 -5.77 -7.17
N ALA A 136 11.76 -5.72 -7.08
CA ALA A 136 11.06 -4.90 -6.11
C ALA A 136 11.38 -5.35 -4.68
N GLN A 137 11.24 -4.45 -3.71
CA GLN A 137 11.57 -4.70 -2.31
C GLN A 137 10.40 -4.31 -1.42
N MET A 138 10.02 -5.19 -0.53
CA MET A 138 8.91 -5.00 0.42
C MET A 138 9.44 -4.98 1.85
N ILE A 139 8.93 -4.05 2.67
CA ILE A 139 9.21 -3.99 4.10
C ILE A 139 7.92 -3.73 4.87
N PHE A 140 7.88 -4.19 6.11
CA PHE A 140 6.79 -3.92 7.05
C PHE A 140 7.26 -3.01 8.18
N TYR A 141 6.57 -1.89 8.36
CA TYR A 141 6.79 -0.93 9.45
C TYR A 141 5.79 -1.17 10.56
N ALA A 142 6.19 -1.96 11.56
CA ALA A 142 5.30 -2.40 12.64
C ALA A 142 4.72 -1.26 13.47
N HIS A 143 5.50 -0.19 13.71
CA HIS A 143 5.07 0.95 14.55
C HIS A 143 3.82 1.66 14.01
N LYS A 144 3.66 1.71 12.69
CA LYS A 144 2.48 2.32 12.03
C LYS A 144 1.58 1.32 11.35
N GLN A 145 1.89 0.02 11.40
CA GLN A 145 1.16 -1.02 10.68
C GLN A 145 1.08 -0.75 9.17
N GLU A 146 2.22 -0.43 8.57
CA GLU A 146 2.31 -0.04 7.17
C GLU A 146 3.25 -0.95 6.41
N VAL A 147 2.88 -1.30 5.18
CA VAL A 147 3.75 -2.04 4.25
C VAL A 147 4.15 -1.13 3.11
N TYR A 148 5.44 -1.10 2.82
CA TYR A 148 6.02 -0.35 1.72
C TYR A 148 6.59 -1.31 0.68
N LEU A 149 6.34 -1.03 -0.59
CA LEU A 149 6.93 -1.72 -1.74
C LEU A 149 7.64 -0.72 -2.63
N ALA A 150 8.96 -0.80 -2.75
CA ALA A 150 9.72 -0.07 -3.76
C ALA A 150 9.69 -0.84 -5.08
N CYS A 151 9.20 -0.23 -6.15
CA CYS A 151 9.01 -0.87 -7.44
C CYS A 151 9.29 0.09 -8.62
N HIS A 152 9.21 -0.44 -9.82
CA HIS A 152 9.38 0.29 -11.07
C HIS A 152 8.01 0.75 -11.58
N ALA A 153 7.89 2.01 -12.02
CA ALA A 153 6.71 2.44 -12.75
C ALA A 153 6.60 1.72 -14.09
N SER A 154 5.39 1.63 -14.64
CA SER A 154 5.15 1.07 -15.96
C SER A 154 6.08 1.72 -17.01
N GLY A 155 6.76 0.89 -17.80
CA GLY A 155 7.74 1.33 -18.79
C GLY A 155 9.08 1.86 -18.25
N GLN A 156 9.32 1.82 -16.93
CA GLN A 156 10.59 2.28 -16.33
C GLN A 156 11.44 1.11 -15.87
N THR A 157 12.78 1.30 -15.88
CA THR A 157 13.77 0.32 -15.42
C THR A 157 14.41 0.69 -14.08
N ALA A 158 14.21 1.91 -13.60
CA ALA A 158 14.65 2.35 -12.27
C ALA A 158 13.50 2.22 -11.26
N LYS A 159 13.80 1.89 -10.00
CA LYS A 159 12.81 1.86 -8.92
C LYS A 159 12.39 3.29 -8.54
N ASN A 160 11.40 3.81 -9.21
CA ASN A 160 10.95 5.18 -9.08
C ASN A 160 9.53 5.30 -8.51
N ARG A 161 9.00 4.21 -7.97
CA ARG A 161 7.70 4.18 -7.30
C ARG A 161 7.78 3.45 -5.98
N ARG A 162 6.98 3.92 -5.04
CA ARG A 162 6.73 3.24 -3.78
C ARG A 162 5.23 3.10 -3.59
N LEU A 163 4.78 1.87 -3.44
CA LEU A 163 3.42 1.57 -3.00
C LEU A 163 3.41 1.48 -1.49
N HIS A 164 2.38 2.06 -0.90
CA HIS A 164 2.20 2.14 0.52
C HIS A 164 0.82 1.58 0.88
N LEU A 165 0.79 0.55 1.71
CA LEU A 165 -0.41 -0.07 2.21
C LEU A 165 -0.51 0.19 3.71
N ASP A 166 -1.53 0.93 4.13
CA ASP A 166 -1.86 1.15 5.54
C ASP A 166 -2.82 0.04 6.01
N LEU A 167 -2.33 -0.80 6.92
CA LEU A 167 -3.10 -1.94 7.43
C LEU A 167 -4.14 -1.54 8.48
N ASN A 168 -3.99 -0.36 9.11
CA ASN A 168 -4.94 0.16 10.09
C ASN A 168 -6.18 0.78 9.44
N ARG A 169 -6.05 1.29 8.23
CA ARG A 169 -7.16 1.90 7.52
C ARG A 169 -7.99 0.83 6.82
N ARG A 170 -8.90 0.25 7.59
CA ARG A 170 -9.98 -0.56 7.02
C ARG A 170 -11.16 0.38 6.80
N THR A 171 -11.63 0.48 5.56
CA THR A 171 -12.94 1.10 5.30
C THR A 171 -14.04 0.21 5.87
N GLU A 172 -15.24 0.77 6.08
CA GLU A 172 -16.43 0.00 6.53
C GLU A 172 -16.72 -1.23 5.64
N ILE A 173 -16.18 -1.24 4.42
CA ILE A 173 -16.33 -2.32 3.42
C ILE A 173 -15.14 -3.31 3.49
N GLY A 174 -14.22 -3.16 4.42
CA GLY A 174 -13.03 -4.01 4.56
C GLY A 174 -11.95 -3.78 3.51
N GLU A 175 -11.96 -2.64 2.85
CA GLU A 175 -10.96 -2.27 1.85
C GLU A 175 -9.74 -1.63 2.51
N ARG A 176 -8.57 -1.96 1.99
CA ARG A 176 -7.31 -1.34 2.39
C ARG A 176 -6.90 -0.29 1.38
N TRP A 177 -6.35 0.83 1.86
CA TRP A 177 -5.88 1.90 1.00
C TRP A 177 -4.44 1.64 0.58
N ILE A 178 -4.16 1.75 -0.71
CA ILE A 178 -2.80 1.77 -1.27
C ILE A 178 -2.50 3.19 -1.73
N TRP A 179 -1.39 3.73 -1.23
CA TRP A 179 -0.88 5.03 -1.61
C TRP A 179 0.16 4.87 -2.71
N TRP A 180 0.17 5.80 -3.64
CA TRP A 180 1.14 5.84 -4.72
C TRP A 180 2.14 6.97 -4.49
N ASP A 181 3.41 6.61 -4.28
CA ASP A 181 4.49 7.54 -4.03
C ASP A 181 5.45 7.58 -5.23
N ARG A 182 6.02 8.75 -5.54
CA ARG A 182 6.84 8.98 -6.75
C ARG A 182 8.34 9.10 -6.47
N ASP A 183 8.83 8.58 -5.37
CA ASP A 183 10.24 8.66 -5.03
C ASP A 183 11.10 7.64 -5.79
N ARG A 184 12.37 7.98 -5.99
CA ARG A 184 13.37 7.06 -6.53
C ARG A 184 13.95 6.26 -5.36
N ASN A 185 13.80 4.93 -5.40
CA ASN A 185 14.25 4.04 -4.35
C ASN A 185 15.11 2.94 -4.95
N GLU A 186 16.44 3.03 -4.80
CA GLU A 186 17.33 1.92 -5.21
C GLU A 186 17.29 0.78 -4.19
N ALA A 187 17.26 1.12 -2.89
CA ALA A 187 17.10 0.15 -1.82
C ALA A 187 16.11 0.67 -0.76
N LEU A 188 15.24 -0.21 -0.29
CA LEU A 188 14.27 0.04 0.77
C LEU A 188 14.55 -0.92 1.93
N PHE A 189 14.65 -0.42 3.15
CA PHE A 189 14.97 -1.23 4.34
C PHE A 189 14.47 -0.58 5.63
N LEU A 190 14.52 -1.34 6.72
CA LEU A 190 14.29 -0.81 8.06
C LEU A 190 15.61 -0.43 8.71
N ARG A 191 15.68 0.79 9.21
CA ARG A 191 16.81 1.30 9.99
C ARG A 191 16.39 1.47 11.44
N LYS A 192 17.21 0.97 12.38
CA LYS A 192 16.95 1.17 13.80
C LYS A 192 17.39 2.58 14.20
N ILE A 193 16.46 3.39 14.69
CA ILE A 193 16.70 4.73 15.23
C ILE A 193 16.05 4.77 16.61
N SER A 194 16.84 5.04 17.65
CA SER A 194 16.34 5.10 19.04
C SER A 194 15.44 3.90 19.40
N GLU A 195 15.94 2.69 19.12
CA GLU A 195 15.25 1.40 19.36
C GLU A 195 14.04 1.11 18.44
N ILE A 196 13.60 2.04 17.61
CA ILE A 196 12.48 1.86 16.69
C ILE A 196 13.02 1.53 15.29
N ALA A 197 12.50 0.45 14.68
CA ALA A 197 12.77 0.11 13.30
C ALA A 197 11.99 1.07 12.39
N THR A 198 12.68 2.05 11.80
CA THR A 198 12.10 3.11 10.98
C THR A 198 12.37 2.84 9.49
N PRO A 199 11.40 3.00 8.61
CA PRO A 199 11.60 2.79 7.18
C PRO A 199 12.54 3.85 6.60
N ALA A 200 13.47 3.39 5.78
CA ALA A 200 14.45 4.22 5.11
C ALA A 200 14.68 3.72 3.67
N PHE A 201 15.14 4.60 2.81
CA PHE A 201 15.55 4.22 1.46
C PHE A 201 16.86 4.90 1.06
N ILE A 202 17.53 4.34 0.08
CA ILE A 202 18.68 4.93 -0.60
C ILE A 202 18.24 5.30 -2.02
N ASP A 203 18.56 6.52 -2.44
CA ASP A 203 18.31 6.96 -3.81
C ASP A 203 19.45 6.51 -4.77
N ASN A 204 19.28 6.79 -6.06
CA ASN A 204 20.25 6.47 -7.09
C ASN A 204 21.58 7.25 -6.97
N ALA A 205 21.65 8.26 -6.11
CA ALA A 205 22.87 9.01 -5.80
C ALA A 205 23.56 8.50 -4.53
N GLY A 206 23.06 7.40 -3.94
CA GLY A 206 23.59 6.83 -2.71
C GLY A 206 23.22 7.61 -1.44
N ARG A 207 22.25 8.53 -1.49
CA ARG A 207 21.82 9.31 -0.34
C ARG A 207 20.77 8.54 0.45
N LEU A 208 20.93 8.57 1.78
CA LEU A 208 20.02 7.91 2.72
C LEU A 208 18.89 8.86 3.16
N PHE A 209 17.66 8.41 3.04
CA PHE A 209 16.46 9.12 3.48
C PHE A 209 15.66 8.27 4.48
N ASN A 210 15.19 8.90 5.54
CA ASN A 210 14.22 8.31 6.45
C ASN A 210 12.80 8.67 5.97
N LEU A 211 11.90 7.70 5.97
CA LEU A 211 10.52 7.90 5.51
C LEU A 211 9.59 8.41 6.61
N ASP A 212 9.84 8.01 7.85
CA ASP A 212 9.04 8.47 8.98
C ASP A 212 9.70 9.67 9.65
N ARG A 213 9.43 10.85 9.11
CA ARG A 213 9.89 12.13 9.65
C ARG A 213 8.74 13.10 9.81
N THR A 214 8.93 14.05 10.73
CA THR A 214 8.02 15.19 10.92
C THR A 214 8.12 16.20 9.78
N ASP A 215 9.26 16.21 9.07
CA ASP A 215 9.47 17.09 7.92
C ASP A 215 8.62 16.64 6.73
N ARG A 216 7.79 17.52 6.24
CA ARG A 216 6.86 17.25 5.13
C ARG A 216 7.37 17.82 3.81
N ASN A 217 8.60 17.49 3.46
CA ASN A 217 9.25 17.93 2.24
C ASN A 217 10.17 16.84 1.68
N ALA A 218 10.46 16.92 0.40
CA ALA A 218 11.42 16.07 -0.29
C ALA A 218 12.82 16.70 -0.21
N ASN A 219 13.54 16.48 0.90
CA ASN A 219 14.89 17.02 1.11
C ASN A 219 14.97 18.54 0.91
N GLY A 220 14.07 19.29 1.56
CA GLY A 220 13.96 20.75 1.44
C GLY A 220 13.20 21.25 0.23
N SER A 221 12.76 20.39 -0.65
CA SER A 221 11.94 20.74 -1.82
C SER A 221 10.47 20.39 -1.61
N ALA A 222 9.57 21.11 -2.26
CA ALA A 222 8.15 20.75 -2.30
C ALA A 222 7.96 19.42 -3.03
N TYR A 223 7.04 18.60 -2.56
CA TYR A 223 6.51 17.49 -3.34
C TYR A 223 5.03 17.73 -3.64
N THR A 224 4.58 17.24 -4.77
CA THR A 224 3.17 17.35 -5.14
C THR A 224 2.39 16.26 -4.39
N PHE A 225 1.50 16.70 -3.51
CA PHE A 225 0.47 15.84 -2.95
C PHE A 225 -0.70 15.76 -3.93
N GLU A 226 -1.16 14.56 -4.22
CA GLU A 226 -2.26 14.34 -5.14
C GLU A 226 -3.19 13.25 -4.59
N VAL A 227 -4.48 13.58 -4.52
CA VAL A 227 -5.56 12.60 -4.30
C VAL A 227 -6.52 12.70 -5.47
N PHE A 228 -6.76 11.59 -6.15
CA PHE A 228 -7.71 11.49 -7.23
C PHE A 228 -8.77 10.44 -6.90
N THR A 229 -10.03 10.86 -6.78
CA THR A 229 -11.12 9.94 -6.54
C THR A 229 -11.42 9.14 -7.80
N ARG A 230 -12.03 7.98 -7.65
CA ARG A 230 -12.59 7.29 -8.82
C ARG A 230 -13.71 8.10 -9.44
N ASP A 231 -13.93 7.89 -10.71
CA ASP A 231 -15.08 8.40 -11.45
C ASP A 231 -16.36 7.69 -10.98
N SER A 232 -17.28 8.42 -10.34
CA SER A 232 -18.48 7.86 -9.71
C SER A 232 -19.75 8.41 -10.35
N ASP A 233 -20.69 7.51 -10.62
CA ASP A 233 -22.07 7.86 -11.01
C ASP A 233 -23.03 7.95 -9.82
N PHE A 234 -22.52 7.75 -8.60
CA PHE A 234 -23.26 7.79 -7.34
C PHE A 234 -24.43 6.78 -7.22
N ALA A 235 -24.51 5.79 -8.09
CA ALA A 235 -25.54 4.76 -8.01
C ALA A 235 -25.47 3.92 -6.74
N GLU A 236 -24.29 3.78 -6.17
CA GLU A 236 -24.05 3.07 -4.90
C GLU A 236 -24.68 3.80 -3.70
N ILE A 237 -24.80 5.14 -3.77
CA ILE A 237 -25.33 5.98 -2.70
C ILE A 237 -26.81 6.29 -2.91
N VAL A 238 -27.20 6.58 -4.15
CA VAL A 238 -28.56 6.92 -4.53
C VAL A 238 -29.03 5.98 -5.64
N PRO A 239 -29.78 4.93 -5.31
CA PRO A 239 -30.36 4.03 -6.31
C PRO A 239 -31.18 4.80 -7.37
N GLY A 240 -30.98 4.47 -8.62
CA GLY A 240 -31.65 5.13 -9.77
C GLY A 240 -30.88 6.31 -10.37
N TRP A 241 -29.71 6.66 -9.84
CA TRP A 241 -28.84 7.67 -10.45
C TRP A 241 -27.88 7.13 -11.50
N GLN A 242 -27.84 5.82 -11.67
CA GLN A 242 -26.98 5.15 -12.67
C GLN A 242 -27.20 5.73 -14.07
N GLY A 243 -26.13 6.17 -14.69
CA GLY A 243 -26.14 6.70 -16.05
C GLY A 243 -26.92 8.02 -16.26
N ARG A 244 -27.60 8.55 -15.25
CA ARG A 244 -28.35 9.80 -15.33
C ARG A 244 -27.45 11.02 -15.20
N PHE A 245 -27.85 12.12 -15.82
CA PHE A 245 -27.19 13.39 -15.64
C PHE A 245 -27.44 13.98 -14.25
N LYS A 246 -26.42 14.62 -13.68
CA LYS A 246 -26.48 15.31 -12.41
C LYS A 246 -26.00 16.76 -12.62
N ASN A 247 -26.71 17.69 -12.04
CA ASN A 247 -26.31 19.08 -12.01
C ASN A 247 -25.42 19.32 -10.76
N LEU A 248 -24.19 19.73 -10.96
CA LEU A 248 -23.29 20.08 -9.87
C LEU A 248 -23.64 21.47 -9.37
N ARG A 249 -23.79 21.62 -8.05
CA ARG A 249 -24.16 22.90 -7.40
C ARG A 249 -23.02 23.48 -6.59
N PHE A 250 -22.38 22.64 -5.77
CA PHE A 250 -21.26 23.05 -4.93
C PHE A 250 -20.38 21.88 -4.56
N ILE A 251 -19.17 22.25 -4.14
CA ILE A 251 -18.27 21.36 -3.43
C ILE A 251 -17.90 22.00 -2.08
N GLN A 252 -17.89 21.19 -1.03
CA GLN A 252 -17.46 21.60 0.30
C GLN A 252 -16.37 20.64 0.76
N LEU A 253 -15.28 21.20 1.26
CA LEU A 253 -14.14 20.46 1.80
C LEU A 253 -14.09 20.75 3.30
N GLU A 254 -14.08 19.69 4.10
CA GLU A 254 -13.85 19.73 5.55
C GLU A 254 -12.44 19.27 5.83
N TYR A 255 -11.69 20.01 6.61
CA TYR A 255 -10.28 19.77 6.85
C TYR A 255 -9.86 20.21 8.26
N ASP A 256 -8.79 19.55 8.77
CA ASP A 256 -8.10 19.95 9.98
C ASP A 256 -6.98 20.95 9.62
N PRO A 257 -7.10 22.20 10.04
CA PRO A 257 -6.19 23.27 9.61
C PRO A 257 -4.91 23.31 10.46
N ARG A 258 -4.05 22.31 10.34
CA ARG A 258 -2.77 22.27 11.07
C ARG A 258 -1.75 23.26 10.53
N SER A 259 -1.82 23.60 9.24
CA SER A 259 -0.96 24.59 8.62
C SER A 259 -1.72 25.35 7.51
N ALA A 260 -1.28 26.58 7.21
CA ALA A 260 -1.79 27.32 6.06
C ALA A 260 -1.30 26.68 4.75
N ALA A 261 -2.20 26.48 3.80
CA ALA A 261 -1.88 25.89 2.51
C ALA A 261 -2.74 26.44 1.39
N THR A 262 -2.22 26.40 0.19
CA THR A 262 -3.03 26.56 -1.02
C THR A 262 -3.12 25.22 -1.72
N ILE A 263 -4.35 24.76 -1.97
CA ILE A 263 -4.63 23.54 -2.71
C ILE A 263 -5.38 23.86 -3.99
N SER A 264 -5.17 23.04 -5.01
CA SER A 264 -5.96 23.06 -6.24
C SER A 264 -6.94 21.90 -6.20
N LEU A 265 -8.21 22.20 -6.40
CA LEU A 265 -9.30 21.24 -6.47
C LEU A 265 -9.80 21.19 -7.92
N GLU A 266 -9.60 20.09 -8.59
CA GLU A 266 -10.05 19.86 -9.96
C GLU A 266 -11.27 18.96 -9.95
N ILE A 267 -12.29 19.35 -10.69
CA ILE A 267 -13.53 18.59 -10.85
C ILE A 267 -13.61 18.08 -12.27
N TYR A 268 -13.75 16.81 -12.42
CA TYR A 268 -13.88 16.14 -13.70
C TYR A 268 -15.34 15.71 -13.92
N ALA A 269 -15.83 15.96 -15.11
CA ALA A 269 -17.15 15.58 -15.57
C ALA A 269 -17.00 14.63 -16.77
N ASP A 270 -17.50 13.40 -16.66
CA ASP A 270 -17.43 12.38 -17.71
C ASP A 270 -16.00 12.20 -18.28
N GLY A 271 -14.99 12.20 -17.40
CA GLY A 271 -13.57 12.04 -17.74
C GLY A 271 -12.85 13.30 -18.21
N SER A 272 -13.54 14.43 -18.36
CA SER A 272 -12.97 15.71 -18.81
C SER A 272 -12.90 16.72 -17.65
N LEU A 273 -11.84 17.53 -17.59
CA LEU A 273 -11.72 18.60 -16.60
C LEU A 273 -12.82 19.64 -16.82
N LEU A 274 -13.70 19.79 -15.83
CA LEU A 274 -14.79 20.77 -15.84
C LEU A 274 -14.39 22.08 -15.23
N GLN A 275 -13.75 22.05 -14.07
CA GLN A 275 -13.41 23.27 -13.30
C GLN A 275 -12.22 23.01 -12.39
N THR A 276 -11.35 24.01 -12.27
CA THR A 276 -10.28 24.09 -11.27
C THR A 276 -10.59 25.20 -10.27
N ILE A 277 -10.51 24.89 -8.98
CA ILE A 277 -10.77 25.82 -7.88
C ILE A 277 -9.53 25.89 -7.01
N SER A 278 -8.94 27.08 -6.87
CA SER A 278 -7.88 27.30 -5.90
C SER A 278 -8.50 27.62 -4.54
N LEU A 279 -8.09 26.88 -3.51
CA LEU A 279 -8.54 27.07 -2.14
C LEU A 279 -7.36 27.43 -1.25
N THR A 280 -7.46 28.56 -0.56
CA THR A 280 -6.53 28.91 0.51
C THR A 280 -7.09 28.37 1.82
N LEU A 281 -6.36 27.45 2.41
CA LEU A 281 -6.67 26.90 3.72
C LEU A 281 -5.93 27.72 4.76
N THR A 282 -6.64 28.18 5.78
CA THR A 282 -6.05 28.94 6.88
C THR A 282 -5.70 28.00 8.02
N ALA A 283 -4.54 28.18 8.65
CA ALA A 283 -4.22 27.47 9.87
C ALA A 283 -5.22 27.84 10.97
N GLY A 284 -5.67 26.88 11.75
CA GLY A 284 -6.51 27.15 12.92
C GLY A 284 -5.73 28.00 13.94
N ALA A 285 -6.37 29.03 14.45
CA ALA A 285 -5.77 29.97 15.41
C ALA A 285 -5.73 29.41 16.85
N ALA A 286 -5.44 28.15 17.06
CA ALA A 286 -5.19 27.61 18.39
C ALA A 286 -3.72 27.74 18.74
N ALA A 287 -3.25 28.95 19.02
CA ALA A 287 -1.98 29.14 19.70
C ALA A 287 -2.18 28.86 21.21
N LEU A 288 -1.53 27.86 21.75
CA LEU A 288 -1.30 27.76 23.20
C LEU A 288 -0.13 28.68 23.57
N PRO A 289 -0.18 29.38 24.71
CA PRO A 289 -0.99 29.12 25.90
C PRO A 289 -2.34 29.83 25.90
N VAL A 290 -3.38 29.11 26.31
CA VAL A 290 -4.71 29.66 26.54
C VAL A 290 -4.78 30.18 27.98
N THR A 291 -5.12 31.44 28.15
CA THR A 291 -5.30 32.04 29.49
C THR A 291 -6.65 31.59 30.07
N LEU A 292 -6.63 31.01 31.26
CA LEU A 292 -7.85 30.66 31.98
C LEU A 292 -8.52 31.90 32.59
N PRO A 293 -9.85 31.96 32.69
CA PRO A 293 -10.84 30.91 32.39
C PRO A 293 -11.21 30.81 30.91
N PHE A 294 -11.17 29.60 30.39
CA PHE A 294 -11.48 29.27 29.01
C PHE A 294 -12.73 28.40 29.00
N THR A 295 -13.76 28.85 28.31
CA THR A 295 -14.93 28.01 28.04
C THR A 295 -14.62 27.17 26.78
N LEU A 296 -14.56 25.87 26.94
CA LEU A 296 -14.51 24.96 25.79
C LEU A 296 -15.81 25.18 24.99
N GLY A 297 -15.72 26.01 23.98
CA GLY A 297 -16.78 26.12 22.99
C GLY A 297 -16.88 24.77 22.25
N THR A 298 -18.07 24.40 21.88
CA THR A 298 -18.34 23.26 20.98
C THR A 298 -17.90 23.55 19.54
N GLU A 299 -16.96 24.46 19.33
CA GLU A 299 -16.44 24.74 18.00
C GLU A 299 -15.67 23.52 17.51
N SER A 300 -16.23 22.90 16.49
CA SER A 300 -15.58 21.86 15.72
C SER A 300 -14.19 22.33 15.31
N LEU A 301 -13.15 21.64 15.71
CA LEU A 301 -11.78 21.86 15.24
C LEU A 301 -11.66 21.75 13.70
N LEU A 302 -12.74 21.27 13.05
CA LEU A 302 -12.82 21.13 11.62
C LEU A 302 -13.28 22.43 10.97
N THR A 303 -12.48 22.90 10.05
CA THR A 303 -12.82 24.05 9.21
C THR A 303 -13.44 23.55 7.91
N SER A 304 -14.44 24.25 7.40
CA SER A 304 -15.07 23.93 6.12
C SER A 304 -14.98 25.08 5.12
N VAL A 305 -14.71 24.72 3.90
CA VAL A 305 -14.72 25.67 2.77
C VAL A 305 -15.69 25.17 1.71
N ARG A 306 -16.67 26.00 1.35
CA ARG A 306 -17.65 25.70 0.31
C ARG A 306 -17.43 26.56 -0.92
N ARG A 307 -17.48 25.97 -2.09
CA ARG A 307 -17.37 26.67 -3.38
C ARG A 307 -18.47 26.24 -4.32
N ARG A 308 -19.00 27.19 -5.09
CA ARG A 308 -19.98 26.92 -6.12
C ARG A 308 -19.32 26.22 -7.30
N VAL A 309 -19.97 25.18 -7.79
CA VAL A 309 -19.61 24.46 -9.02
C VAL A 309 -20.79 24.55 -9.97
N ARG A 310 -20.51 24.73 -11.24
CA ARG A 310 -21.55 24.73 -12.28
C ARG A 310 -21.14 23.74 -13.34
N GLY A 311 -21.99 22.75 -13.57
CA GLY A 311 -21.78 21.77 -14.62
C GLY A 311 -22.82 20.67 -14.59
N ARG A 312 -22.79 19.85 -15.63
CA ARG A 312 -23.65 18.70 -15.78
C ARG A 312 -22.81 17.51 -16.19
N ALA A 313 -22.97 16.40 -15.51
CA ALA A 313 -22.20 15.18 -15.77
C ALA A 313 -23.01 13.94 -15.42
N ARG A 314 -22.70 12.82 -16.04
CA ARG A 314 -23.16 11.48 -15.62
C ARG A 314 -22.28 10.94 -14.54
N ARG A 315 -20.98 11.15 -14.65
CA ARG A 315 -19.95 10.73 -13.70
C ARG A 315 -19.11 11.92 -13.24
N VAL A 316 -18.71 11.90 -12.01
CA VAL A 316 -17.88 12.96 -11.42
C VAL A 316 -16.68 12.34 -10.70
N ALA A 317 -15.51 12.89 -10.94
CA ALA A 317 -14.32 12.62 -10.16
C ALA A 317 -13.71 13.92 -9.63
N ILE A 318 -13.00 13.85 -8.54
CA ILE A 318 -12.36 14.99 -7.88
C ILE A 318 -10.87 14.69 -7.74
N ARG A 319 -10.05 15.69 -8.07
CA ARG A 319 -8.62 15.64 -7.85
C ARG A 319 -8.20 16.78 -6.95
N ILE A 320 -7.48 16.47 -5.88
CA ILE A 320 -6.91 17.45 -4.96
C ILE A 320 -5.41 17.46 -5.16
N LEU A 321 -4.85 18.63 -5.38
CA LEU A 321 -3.43 18.84 -5.62
C LEU A 321 -2.87 19.87 -4.66
N SER A 322 -1.68 19.63 -4.14
CA SER A 322 -0.88 20.63 -3.42
C SER A 322 0.59 20.44 -3.72
N SER A 323 1.32 21.53 -3.89
CA SER A 323 2.76 21.54 -4.13
C SER A 323 3.49 22.49 -3.17
N VAL A 324 3.01 22.62 -1.94
CA VAL A 324 3.59 23.51 -0.93
C VAL A 324 4.49 22.74 0.02
N ILE A 325 5.63 23.33 0.41
CA ILE A 325 6.59 22.74 1.36
C ILE A 325 6.02 22.75 2.77
N ASN A 326 6.26 21.67 3.52
CA ASN A 326 5.94 21.55 4.95
C ASN A 326 4.48 21.77 5.31
N VAL A 327 3.55 21.42 4.44
CA VAL A 327 2.12 21.53 4.71
C VAL A 327 1.61 20.28 5.43
N ASP A 328 0.94 20.51 6.55
CA ASP A 328 0.18 19.51 7.29
C ASP A 328 -1.31 19.81 7.20
N VAL A 329 -2.00 19.18 6.28
CA VAL A 329 -3.45 19.30 6.12
C VAL A 329 -4.04 17.90 6.10
N SER A 330 -5.01 17.67 6.97
CA SER A 330 -5.80 16.46 6.99
C SER A 330 -7.21 16.74 6.46
N PHE A 331 -7.57 16.10 5.36
CA PHE A 331 -8.92 16.20 4.82
C PHE A 331 -9.81 15.16 5.49
N THR A 332 -10.91 15.60 6.05
CA THR A 332 -11.84 14.74 6.77
C THR A 332 -12.99 14.33 5.87
N ARG A 333 -13.50 15.27 5.04
CA ARG A 333 -14.70 15.02 4.25
C ARG A 333 -14.76 15.89 3.01
N ILE A 334 -15.27 15.30 1.93
CA ILE A 334 -15.63 16.01 0.70
C ILE A 334 -17.13 15.84 0.49
N LEU A 335 -17.86 16.94 0.43
CA LEU A 335 -19.30 16.94 0.16
C LEU A 335 -19.54 17.54 -1.23
N LEU A 336 -20.32 16.83 -2.03
CA LEU A 336 -20.79 17.30 -3.33
C LEU A 336 -22.28 17.59 -3.26
N GLY A 337 -22.68 18.81 -3.61
CA GLY A 337 -24.07 19.14 -3.85
C GLY A 337 -24.44 18.77 -5.28
N LEU A 338 -25.27 17.76 -5.42
CA LEU A 338 -25.75 17.24 -6.69
C LEU A 338 -27.28 17.31 -6.73
N GLU A 339 -27.82 17.62 -7.89
CA GLU A 339 -29.25 17.50 -8.19
C GLU A 339 -29.43 16.63 -9.43
N GLN A 340 -30.48 15.85 -9.44
CA GLN A 340 -30.84 15.09 -10.63
C GLN A 340 -31.15 16.05 -11.77
N GLY A 341 -30.47 15.91 -12.88
CA GLY A 341 -30.79 16.62 -14.12
C GLY A 341 -31.89 15.89 -14.89
N GLU A 342 -32.77 16.61 -15.48
CA GLU A 342 -33.75 16.09 -16.45
C GLU A 342 -33.06 15.54 -17.69
#